data_91693bdaf63e529bd0ee696410f183fd
#
_entry.id   91693bdaf63e529bd0ee696410f183fd
#
_cell.length_a   1.000
_cell.length_b   1.000
_cell.length_c   1.000
_cell.angle_alpha   90.00
_cell.angle_beta   90.00
_cell.angle_gamma   90.00
#
_symmetry.space_group_name_H-M   'P 1'
#
loop_
_entity.id
_entity.type
_entity.pdbx_description
1 polymer ?
#
loop_
_entity_poly.entity_id
_entity_poly.type
_entity_poly.pdbx_seq_one_letter_code
_entity_poly.pdbx_strand_id
1 'polypeptide(L)'
;MTSLPDVSEMAGMSVADWSSWFVEAARAVLDAVPDTGVAVFFQSDVKRGSLWIDKGALVQRAAEGAAVPLLFHKIVCRKPAGSLTFGRASYSHLLAYSRGVRPPPQRATADVLPDGGHQASAKSMGLTACLDACRFIARETTTATIVDPFCGYGTVLAVANAIGLDAIGVDLSTRMVRRARTLTVEGDALSI
;
A
#
# COMPACT_ATOMS: atom_id res chain seq x y z
N MET A 1 -2.26 0.23 6.75
CA MET A 1 -1.50 0.06 5.51
C MET A 1 -2.36 -0.69 4.52
N THR A 2 -2.49 -0.23 3.26
CA THR A 2 -3.46 -0.84 2.35
C THR A 2 -3.16 -0.59 0.87
N SER A 3 -3.81 -1.39 0.00
CA SER A 3 -3.90 -1.17 -1.45
C SER A 3 -5.36 -1.18 -1.86
N LEU A 4 -5.89 -0.02 -2.30
CA LEU A 4 -7.29 0.07 -2.71
C LEU A 4 -7.55 -0.67 -4.02
N PRO A 5 -8.76 -1.24 -4.19
CA PRO A 5 -9.16 -1.96 -5.38
C PRO A 5 -9.02 -1.15 -6.67
N ASP A 6 -8.68 -1.86 -7.72
CA ASP A 6 -8.60 -1.32 -9.08
C ASP A 6 -10.00 -1.16 -9.69
N VAL A 7 -10.16 -0.24 -10.64
CA VAL A 7 -11.42 -0.07 -11.39
C VAL A 7 -11.90 -1.37 -12.05
N SER A 8 -10.98 -2.26 -12.43
CA SER A 8 -11.32 -3.59 -12.98
C SER A 8 -11.91 -4.57 -11.96
N GLU A 9 -11.83 -4.25 -10.67
CA GLU A 9 -12.38 -5.05 -9.56
C GLU A 9 -13.76 -4.54 -9.10
N MET A 10 -14.18 -3.37 -9.61
CA MET A 10 -15.43 -2.71 -9.27
C MET A 10 -16.42 -2.81 -10.45
N ALA A 11 -17.10 -3.95 -10.55
CA ALA A 11 -18.01 -4.23 -11.66
C ALA A 11 -19.10 -3.15 -11.80
N GLY A 12 -19.33 -2.68 -13.03
CA GLY A 12 -20.37 -1.70 -13.36
C GLY A 12 -20.04 -0.24 -13.03
N MET A 13 -18.88 0.06 -12.46
CA MET A 13 -18.47 1.42 -12.13
C MET A 13 -17.77 2.10 -13.31
N SER A 14 -18.14 3.34 -13.63
CA SER A 14 -17.39 4.15 -14.58
C SER A 14 -16.02 4.55 -13.97
N VAL A 15 -15.07 4.96 -14.81
CA VAL A 15 -13.75 5.46 -14.32
C VAL A 15 -13.94 6.70 -13.44
N ALA A 16 -14.89 7.58 -13.78
CA ALA A 16 -15.16 8.80 -13.03
C ALA A 16 -15.73 8.48 -11.63
N ASP A 17 -16.75 7.62 -11.57
CA ASP A 17 -17.36 7.21 -10.30
C ASP A 17 -16.37 6.45 -9.43
N TRP A 18 -15.59 5.56 -10.04
CA TRP A 18 -14.53 4.83 -9.35
C TRP A 18 -13.46 5.79 -8.80
N SER A 19 -13.05 6.81 -9.56
CA SER A 19 -12.06 7.79 -9.10
C SER A 19 -12.58 8.58 -7.89
N SER A 20 -13.86 8.96 -7.90
CA SER A 20 -14.50 9.65 -6.78
C SER A 20 -14.55 8.73 -5.56
N TRP A 21 -15.03 7.50 -5.71
CA TRP A 21 -15.04 6.49 -4.66
C TRP A 21 -13.63 6.22 -4.11
N PHE A 22 -12.61 6.14 -4.99
CA PHE A 22 -11.23 5.89 -4.58
C PHE A 22 -10.70 6.99 -3.66
N VAL A 23 -10.96 8.26 -4.00
CA VAL A 23 -10.57 9.41 -3.17
C VAL A 23 -11.30 9.39 -1.82
N GLU A 24 -12.59 9.09 -1.80
CA GLU A 24 -13.37 8.96 -0.56
C GLU A 24 -12.88 7.81 0.32
N ALA A 25 -12.60 6.65 -0.27
CA ALA A 25 -12.06 5.50 0.44
C ALA A 25 -10.66 5.78 1.02
N ALA A 26 -9.79 6.43 0.23
CA ALA A 26 -8.47 6.84 0.70
C ALA A 26 -8.59 7.85 1.84
N ARG A 27 -9.52 8.81 1.75
CA ARG A 27 -9.80 9.77 2.82
C ARG A 27 -10.28 9.08 4.10
N ALA A 28 -11.20 8.14 4.00
CA ALA A 28 -11.68 7.38 5.16
C ALA A 28 -10.55 6.63 5.87
N VAL A 29 -9.59 6.07 5.11
CA VAL A 29 -8.38 5.46 5.69
C VAL A 29 -7.53 6.50 6.42
N LEU A 30 -7.31 7.67 5.84
CA LEU A 30 -6.53 8.75 6.45
C LEU A 30 -7.18 9.28 7.73
N ASP A 31 -8.51 9.43 7.71
CA ASP A 31 -9.27 9.93 8.87
C ASP A 31 -9.34 8.92 10.03
N ALA A 32 -9.24 7.62 9.72
CA ALA A 32 -9.22 6.56 10.72
C ALA A 32 -7.87 6.40 11.45
N VAL A 33 -6.79 6.98 10.93
CA VAL A 33 -5.45 6.87 11.53
C VAL A 33 -5.24 7.98 12.57
N PRO A 34 -4.87 7.65 13.82
CA PRO A 34 -4.58 8.65 14.84
C PRO A 34 -3.36 9.50 14.48
N ASP A 35 -3.22 10.66 15.09
CA ASP A 35 -2.11 11.60 14.80
C ASP A 35 -0.73 10.98 15.04
N THR A 36 -0.62 10.05 15.97
CA THR A 36 0.61 9.30 16.28
C THR A 36 0.87 8.11 15.35
N GLY A 37 -0.08 7.81 14.45
CA GLY A 37 0.00 6.70 13.50
C GLY A 37 0.41 7.15 12.10
N VAL A 38 0.56 6.17 11.21
CA VAL A 38 0.93 6.36 9.81
C VAL A 38 -0.04 5.62 8.89
N ALA A 39 -0.62 6.32 7.92
CA ALA A 39 -1.33 5.70 6.80
C ALA A 39 -0.34 5.38 5.68
N VAL A 40 -0.31 4.13 5.23
CA VAL A 40 0.55 3.72 4.09
C VAL A 40 -0.32 3.17 2.97
N PHE A 41 -0.14 3.71 1.77
CA PHE A 41 -0.81 3.26 0.56
C PHE A 41 0.21 2.68 -0.42
N PHE A 42 -0.09 1.48 -0.93
CA PHE A 42 0.66 0.84 -2.00
C PHE A 42 -0.21 0.76 -3.24
N GLN A 43 0.09 1.55 -4.27
CA GLN A 43 -0.78 1.69 -5.44
C GLN A 43 -0.02 1.53 -6.74
N SER A 44 -0.58 0.77 -7.68
CA SER A 44 -0.07 0.68 -9.05
C SER A 44 -1.02 1.37 -10.00
N ASP A 45 -0.50 2.24 -10.84
CA ASP A 45 -1.28 2.93 -11.86
C ASP A 45 -1.86 1.98 -12.90
N VAL A 46 -2.91 2.42 -13.54
CA VAL A 46 -3.65 1.69 -14.57
C VAL A 46 -3.55 2.42 -15.89
N LYS A 47 -3.29 1.67 -16.95
CA LYS A 47 -3.43 2.14 -18.33
C LYS A 47 -4.72 1.57 -18.90
N ARG A 48 -5.66 2.43 -19.28
CA ARG A 48 -6.95 2.02 -19.84
C ARG A 48 -7.22 2.77 -21.14
N GLY A 49 -7.30 2.02 -22.23
CA GLY A 49 -7.23 2.62 -23.55
C GLY A 49 -5.89 3.32 -23.72
N SER A 50 -5.88 4.55 -24.21
CA SER A 50 -4.67 5.39 -24.33
C SER A 50 -4.48 6.33 -23.12
N LEU A 51 -5.27 6.15 -22.05
CA LEU A 51 -5.22 7.03 -20.89
C LEU A 51 -4.49 6.37 -19.73
N TRP A 52 -3.79 7.21 -18.98
CA TRP A 52 -3.12 6.85 -17.74
C TRP A 52 -3.98 7.28 -16.54
N ILE A 53 -4.24 6.36 -15.63
CA ILE A 53 -4.92 6.64 -14.37
C ILE A 53 -3.87 6.59 -13.26
N ASP A 54 -3.47 7.75 -12.79
CA ASP A 54 -2.50 7.92 -11.71
C ASP A 54 -3.19 7.75 -10.35
N LYS A 55 -3.00 6.60 -9.73
CA LYS A 55 -3.57 6.32 -8.40
C LYS A 55 -2.79 6.99 -7.27
N GLY A 56 -1.52 7.28 -7.48
CA GLY A 56 -0.73 8.09 -6.54
C GLY A 56 -1.31 9.49 -6.40
N ALA A 57 -1.66 10.14 -7.53
CA ALA A 57 -2.32 11.44 -7.53
C ALA A 57 -3.72 11.41 -6.87
N LEU A 58 -4.47 10.31 -7.02
CA LEU A 58 -5.77 10.17 -6.33
C LEU A 58 -5.61 10.08 -4.81
N VAL A 59 -4.61 9.33 -4.30
CA VAL A 59 -4.29 9.30 -2.87
C VAL A 59 -3.84 10.68 -2.38
N GLN A 60 -2.99 11.37 -3.15
CA GLN A 60 -2.53 12.72 -2.80
C GLN A 60 -3.70 13.70 -2.67
N ARG A 61 -4.64 13.66 -3.61
CA ARG A 61 -5.88 14.48 -3.54
C ARG A 61 -6.69 14.21 -2.27
N ALA A 62 -6.81 12.94 -1.86
CA ALA A 62 -7.48 12.58 -0.61
C ALA A 62 -6.74 13.16 0.60
N ALA A 63 -5.40 13.07 0.61
CA ALA A 63 -4.56 13.57 1.70
C ALA A 63 -4.62 15.10 1.82
N GLU A 64 -4.61 15.83 0.71
CA GLU A 64 -4.80 17.28 0.67
C GLU A 64 -6.16 17.69 1.25
N GLY A 65 -7.24 17.00 0.83
CA GLY A 65 -8.58 17.25 1.38
C GLY A 65 -8.74 16.90 2.87
N ALA A 66 -7.89 16.00 3.39
CA ALA A 66 -7.85 15.62 4.81
C ALA A 66 -6.79 16.41 5.62
N ALA A 67 -6.02 17.29 4.97
CA ALA A 67 -4.89 18.04 5.54
C ALA A 67 -3.86 17.12 6.24
N VAL A 68 -3.55 15.96 5.63
CA VAL A 68 -2.57 15.00 6.16
C VAL A 68 -1.27 15.07 5.37
N PRO A 69 -0.15 15.49 5.99
CA PRO A 69 1.14 15.61 5.32
C PRO A 69 1.69 14.29 4.80
N LEU A 70 2.32 14.34 3.63
CA LEU A 70 3.11 13.25 3.06
C LEU A 70 4.46 13.14 3.80
N LEU A 71 4.80 11.96 4.29
CA LEU A 71 6.09 11.66 4.91
C LEU A 71 7.13 11.21 3.89
N PHE A 72 6.72 10.32 2.99
CA PHE A 72 7.53 9.90 1.84
C PHE A 72 6.65 9.40 0.69
N HIS A 73 7.21 9.51 -0.51
CA HIS A 73 6.72 8.86 -1.72
C HIS A 73 7.86 8.05 -2.32
N LYS A 74 7.76 6.73 -2.27
CA LYS A 74 8.74 5.82 -2.87
C LYS A 74 8.17 5.17 -4.13
N ILE A 75 9.05 4.87 -5.05
CA ILE A 75 8.77 4.07 -6.24
C ILE A 75 9.25 2.63 -5.99
N VAL A 76 8.36 1.68 -6.17
CA VAL A 76 8.67 0.25 -6.08
C VAL A 76 8.65 -0.33 -7.48
N CYS A 77 9.80 -0.73 -8.01
CA CYS A 77 9.89 -1.31 -9.34
C CYS A 77 9.22 -2.69 -9.38
N ARG A 78 8.37 -2.89 -10.37
CA ARG A 78 7.71 -4.18 -10.68
C ARG A 78 8.36 -4.87 -11.86
N LYS A 79 9.08 -4.12 -12.65
CA LYS A 79 9.88 -4.55 -13.79
C LYS A 79 11.15 -3.71 -13.84
N PRO A 80 12.22 -4.18 -14.44
CA PRO A 80 13.43 -3.38 -14.64
C PRO A 80 13.14 -2.05 -15.32
N ALA A 81 13.91 -1.01 -14.99
CA ALA A 81 13.82 0.28 -15.65
C ALA A 81 13.97 0.13 -17.18
N GLY A 82 13.21 0.89 -17.96
CA GLY A 82 13.16 0.76 -19.42
C GLY A 82 12.21 -0.30 -19.95
N SER A 83 11.61 -1.14 -19.09
CA SER A 83 10.63 -2.15 -19.52
C SER A 83 9.37 -1.53 -20.11
N LEU A 84 8.91 -2.02 -21.25
CA LEU A 84 7.63 -1.65 -21.84
C LEU A 84 6.50 -2.43 -21.17
N THR A 85 5.43 -1.72 -20.80
CA THR A 85 4.23 -2.30 -20.20
C THR A 85 2.98 -1.67 -20.79
N PHE A 86 1.92 -2.45 -20.97
CA PHE A 86 0.72 -2.01 -21.66
C PHE A 86 -0.48 -1.76 -20.71
N GLY A 87 -0.77 -2.66 -19.79
CA GLY A 87 -1.95 -2.58 -18.94
C GLY A 87 -1.71 -1.90 -17.59
N ARG A 88 -0.49 -1.98 -17.05
CA ARG A 88 -0.11 -1.41 -15.74
C ARG A 88 1.26 -0.76 -15.84
N ALA A 89 1.54 0.16 -14.92
CA ALA A 89 2.87 0.74 -14.77
C ALA A 89 3.92 -0.32 -14.43
N SER A 90 5.18 -0.09 -14.82
CA SER A 90 6.32 -0.93 -14.44
C SER A 90 6.73 -0.74 -12.97
N TYR A 91 6.03 0.11 -12.24
CA TYR A 91 6.27 0.47 -10.85
C TYR A 91 4.96 0.58 -10.07
N SER A 92 5.09 0.69 -8.77
CA SER A 92 4.03 1.04 -7.84
C SER A 92 4.47 2.19 -6.96
N HIS A 93 3.53 2.98 -6.49
CA HIS A 93 3.73 4.01 -5.48
C HIS A 93 3.64 3.38 -4.08
N LEU A 94 4.57 3.72 -3.20
CA LEU A 94 4.48 3.50 -1.77
C LEU A 94 4.46 4.86 -1.09
N LEU A 95 3.29 5.26 -0.59
CA LEU A 95 3.02 6.58 -0.05
C LEU A 95 2.72 6.48 1.44
N ALA A 96 3.40 7.27 2.27
CA ALA A 96 3.13 7.32 3.70
C ALA A 96 2.72 8.72 4.15
N TYR A 97 1.68 8.79 4.97
CA TYR A 97 1.10 10.03 5.48
C TYR A 97 0.92 9.98 6.99
N SER A 98 1.12 11.11 7.67
CA SER A 98 0.80 11.24 9.10
C SER A 98 0.58 12.69 9.50
N ARG A 99 -0.33 12.91 10.46
CA ARG A 99 -0.55 14.23 11.06
C ARG A 99 0.57 14.61 12.03
N GLY A 100 1.01 13.69 12.88
CA GLY A 100 1.96 13.98 13.96
C GLY A 100 3.35 13.39 13.83
N VAL A 101 3.53 12.26 13.11
CA VAL A 101 4.84 11.62 12.97
C VAL A 101 5.77 12.46 12.09
N ARG A 102 7.01 12.69 12.55
CA ARG A 102 8.06 13.44 11.84
C ARG A 102 9.39 12.70 11.95
N PRO A 103 9.69 11.78 11.03
CA PRO A 103 10.96 11.06 11.03
C PRO A 103 12.14 12.04 10.87
N PRO A 104 13.24 11.86 11.62
CA PRO A 104 14.41 12.70 11.43
C PRO A 104 15.07 12.42 10.07
N PRO A 105 15.58 13.45 9.36
CA PRO A 105 16.17 13.29 8.02
C PRO A 105 17.29 12.24 7.94
N GLN A 106 18.02 12.03 9.02
CA GLN A 106 19.11 11.05 9.12
C GLN A 106 18.64 9.59 9.03
N ARG A 107 17.32 9.35 9.15
CA ARG A 107 16.70 8.03 9.00
C ARG A 107 16.06 7.82 7.62
N ALA A 108 16.38 8.69 6.65
CA ALA A 108 15.93 8.52 5.28
C ALA A 108 16.35 7.13 4.74
N THR A 109 15.49 6.54 3.95
CA THR A 109 15.72 5.28 3.23
C THR A 109 15.58 5.52 1.74
N ALA A 110 16.00 4.54 0.91
CA ALA A 110 15.96 4.70 -0.55
C ALA A 110 14.57 5.10 -1.07
N ASP A 111 14.52 6.07 -1.98
CA ASP A 111 13.27 6.53 -2.59
C ASP A 111 12.79 5.59 -3.71
N VAL A 112 13.69 4.79 -4.26
CA VAL A 112 13.39 3.80 -5.27
C VAL A 112 13.81 2.42 -4.76
N LEU A 113 12.84 1.52 -4.67
CA LEU A 113 13.07 0.11 -4.40
C LEU A 113 13.16 -0.61 -5.76
N PRO A 114 14.35 -1.14 -6.12
CA PRO A 114 14.56 -1.74 -7.44
C PRO A 114 13.79 -3.05 -7.64
N ASP A 115 13.37 -3.68 -6.54
CA ASP A 115 12.52 -4.87 -6.52
C ASP A 115 11.56 -4.81 -5.33
N GLY A 116 10.28 -5.07 -5.60
CA GLY A 116 9.24 -5.15 -4.57
C GLY A 116 9.24 -6.47 -3.79
N GLY A 117 10.07 -7.42 -4.19
CA GLY A 117 10.11 -8.77 -3.62
C GLY A 117 9.02 -9.70 -4.15
N HIS A 118 9.05 -10.95 -3.66
CA HIS A 118 8.09 -11.98 -4.04
C HIS A 118 6.63 -11.52 -3.81
N GLN A 119 5.76 -11.87 -4.73
CA GLN A 119 4.32 -11.56 -4.67
C GLN A 119 3.50 -12.84 -4.54
N ALA A 120 2.62 -12.93 -3.54
CA ALA A 120 1.68 -14.04 -3.39
C ALA A 120 0.69 -14.14 -4.57
N SER A 121 0.47 -13.05 -5.29
CA SER A 121 -0.26 -12.98 -6.56
C SER A 121 0.18 -11.73 -7.35
N ALA A 122 -0.12 -11.71 -8.66
CA ALA A 122 0.18 -10.55 -9.52
C ALA A 122 -0.49 -9.23 -9.05
N LYS A 123 -1.45 -9.31 -8.14
CA LYS A 123 -2.18 -8.17 -7.57
C LYS A 123 -1.78 -7.84 -6.13
N SER A 124 -0.99 -8.70 -5.46
CA SER A 124 -0.53 -8.45 -4.10
C SER A 124 0.68 -7.52 -4.07
N MET A 125 0.89 -6.88 -2.93
CA MET A 125 2.14 -6.18 -2.66
C MET A 125 3.30 -7.18 -2.60
N GLY A 126 4.49 -6.75 -3.03
CA GLY A 126 5.70 -7.53 -2.85
C GLY A 126 6.17 -7.55 -1.39
N LEU A 127 6.79 -8.63 -0.97
CA LEU A 127 7.25 -8.81 0.42
C LEU A 127 8.24 -7.73 0.86
N THR A 128 9.21 -7.36 0.00
CA THR A 128 10.21 -6.33 0.30
C THR A 128 9.55 -4.96 0.54
N ALA A 129 8.58 -4.59 -0.31
CA ALA A 129 7.86 -3.32 -0.15
C ALA A 129 7.01 -3.31 1.13
N CYS A 130 6.34 -4.44 1.46
CA CYS A 130 5.59 -4.57 2.71
C CYS A 130 6.50 -4.46 3.92
N LEU A 131 7.67 -5.12 3.88
CA LEU A 131 8.64 -5.13 4.97
C LEU A 131 9.23 -3.75 5.21
N ASP A 132 9.61 -3.02 4.14
CA ASP A 132 10.11 -1.64 4.26
C ASP A 132 9.09 -0.74 4.95
N ALA A 133 7.82 -0.82 4.54
CA ALA A 133 6.75 -0.04 5.16
C ALA A 133 6.46 -0.46 6.61
N CYS A 134 6.39 -1.75 6.91
CA CYS A 134 6.15 -2.23 8.27
C CYS A 134 7.31 -1.87 9.21
N ARG A 135 8.57 -2.00 8.76
CA ARG A 135 9.75 -1.57 9.52
C ARG A 135 9.76 -0.07 9.75
N PHE A 136 9.35 0.73 8.77
CA PHE A 136 9.20 2.18 8.94
C PHE A 136 8.19 2.48 10.04
N ILE A 137 7.00 1.89 10.01
CA ILE A 137 5.96 2.08 11.04
C ILE A 137 6.49 1.69 12.42
N ALA A 138 7.09 0.50 12.56
CA ALA A 138 7.61 0.00 13.84
C ALA A 138 8.74 0.87 14.40
N ARG A 139 9.56 1.47 13.53
CA ARG A 139 10.68 2.31 13.94
C ARG A 139 10.26 3.73 14.31
N GLU A 140 9.29 4.30 13.61
CA GLU A 140 8.94 5.73 13.73
C GLU A 140 7.70 5.97 14.62
N THR A 141 7.03 4.90 15.05
CA THR A 141 5.81 5.01 15.88
C THR A 141 5.84 4.01 17.04
N THR A 142 4.90 4.16 17.96
CA THR A 142 4.60 3.17 19.01
C THR A 142 3.47 2.21 18.60
N THR A 143 3.15 2.14 17.31
CA THR A 143 2.09 1.29 16.77
C THR A 143 2.39 -0.19 17.05
N ALA A 144 1.45 -0.88 17.68
CA ALA A 144 1.50 -2.32 17.90
C ALA A 144 0.69 -3.10 16.86
N THR A 145 -0.28 -2.47 16.20
CA THR A 145 -1.23 -3.15 15.31
C THR A 145 -1.29 -2.45 13.95
N ILE A 146 -1.14 -3.22 12.88
CA ILE A 146 -1.39 -2.76 11.51
C ILE A 146 -2.79 -3.18 11.08
N VAL A 147 -3.54 -2.24 10.52
CA VAL A 147 -4.87 -2.50 9.94
C VAL A 147 -4.79 -2.39 8.42
N ASP A 148 -5.30 -3.41 7.71
CA ASP A 148 -5.49 -3.37 6.24
C ASP A 148 -6.97 -3.57 5.91
N PRO A 149 -7.71 -2.49 5.57
CA PRO A 149 -9.14 -2.56 5.27
C PRO A 149 -9.47 -3.19 3.90
N PHE A 150 -8.46 -3.51 3.08
CA PHE A 150 -8.59 -4.17 1.78
C PHE A 150 -7.53 -5.26 1.65
N CYS A 151 -7.47 -6.19 2.62
CA CYS A 151 -6.30 -7.05 2.84
C CYS A 151 -6.04 -8.10 1.75
N GLY A 152 -7.02 -8.43 0.92
CA GLY A 152 -6.86 -9.39 -0.17
C GLY A 152 -6.21 -10.71 0.28
N TYR A 153 -5.03 -10.99 -0.24
CA TYR A 153 -4.23 -12.18 0.11
C TYR A 153 -3.59 -12.14 1.51
N GLY A 154 -3.60 -10.98 2.18
CA GLY A 154 -3.06 -10.83 3.53
C GLY A 154 -1.53 -10.66 3.59
N THR A 155 -0.87 -10.24 2.51
CA THR A 155 0.60 -10.08 2.49
C THR A 155 1.07 -9.10 3.57
N VAL A 156 0.38 -7.96 3.73
CA VAL A 156 0.69 -6.97 4.78
C VAL A 156 0.56 -7.60 6.17
N LEU A 157 -0.50 -8.39 6.39
CA LEU A 157 -0.78 -9.02 7.68
C LEU A 157 0.31 -10.04 8.04
N ALA A 158 0.68 -10.88 7.07
CA ALA A 158 1.72 -11.89 7.27
C ALA A 158 3.09 -11.26 7.57
N VAL A 159 3.46 -10.20 6.86
CA VAL A 159 4.71 -9.46 7.10
C VAL A 159 4.70 -8.76 8.45
N ALA A 160 3.59 -8.09 8.82
CA ALA A 160 3.44 -7.45 10.12
C ALA A 160 3.63 -8.45 11.27
N ASN A 161 2.94 -9.58 11.22
CA ASN A 161 3.07 -10.65 12.21
C ASN A 161 4.49 -11.19 12.29
N ALA A 162 5.16 -11.38 11.14
CA ALA A 162 6.53 -11.90 11.10
C ALA A 162 7.58 -10.98 11.73
N ILE A 163 7.30 -9.68 11.85
CA ILE A 163 8.16 -8.72 12.56
C ILE A 163 7.67 -8.35 13.97
N GLY A 164 6.68 -9.09 14.50
CA GLY A 164 6.18 -8.93 15.86
C GLY A 164 5.11 -7.86 16.06
N LEU A 165 4.47 -7.39 14.98
CA LEU A 165 3.30 -6.52 15.05
C LEU A 165 2.01 -7.34 14.92
N ASP A 166 0.98 -6.97 15.65
CA ASP A 166 -0.37 -7.48 15.42
C ASP A 166 -0.92 -6.99 14.08
N ALA A 167 -1.81 -7.76 13.47
CA ALA A 167 -2.41 -7.39 12.20
C ALA A 167 -3.90 -7.71 12.13
N ILE A 168 -4.68 -6.74 11.63
CA ILE A 168 -6.12 -6.88 11.41
C ILE A 168 -6.39 -6.64 9.92
N GLY A 169 -7.00 -7.61 9.25
CA GLY A 169 -7.36 -7.51 7.84
C GLY A 169 -8.87 -7.61 7.62
N VAL A 170 -9.37 -6.80 6.69
CA VAL A 170 -10.76 -6.86 6.23
C VAL A 170 -10.77 -7.07 4.72
N ASP A 171 -11.66 -7.92 4.23
CA ASP A 171 -11.94 -8.12 2.80
C ASP A 171 -13.39 -8.56 2.60
N LEU A 172 -14.03 -8.10 1.54
CA LEU A 172 -15.40 -8.50 1.20
C LEU A 172 -15.50 -9.95 0.73
N SER A 173 -14.39 -10.49 0.20
CA SER A 173 -14.33 -11.86 -0.29
C SER A 173 -13.96 -12.84 0.81
N THR A 174 -14.90 -13.68 1.22
CA THR A 174 -14.65 -14.77 2.19
C THR A 174 -13.51 -15.70 1.74
N ARG A 175 -13.31 -15.87 0.43
CA ARG A 175 -12.18 -16.62 -0.13
C ARG A 175 -10.85 -15.94 0.17
N MET A 176 -10.77 -14.61 0.05
CA MET A 176 -9.56 -13.85 0.36
C MET A 176 -9.29 -13.89 1.86
N VAL A 177 -10.30 -13.70 2.70
CA VAL A 177 -10.17 -13.83 4.17
C VAL A 177 -9.61 -15.19 4.57
N ARG A 178 -10.10 -16.28 3.98
CA ARG A 178 -9.57 -17.64 4.26
C ARG A 178 -8.09 -17.76 3.86
N ARG A 179 -7.69 -17.20 2.72
CA ARG A 179 -6.29 -17.20 2.27
C ARG A 179 -5.41 -16.34 3.17
N ALA A 180 -5.86 -15.13 3.53
CA ALA A 180 -5.13 -14.24 4.41
C ALA A 180 -4.83 -14.86 5.78
N ARG A 181 -5.76 -15.69 6.31
CA ARG A 181 -5.57 -16.41 7.58
C ARG A 181 -4.51 -17.51 7.56
N THR A 182 -4.18 -18.04 6.39
CA THR A 182 -3.21 -19.12 6.23
C THR A 182 -1.88 -18.69 5.65
N LEU A 183 -1.77 -17.42 5.22
CA LEU A 183 -0.53 -16.89 4.68
C LEU A 183 0.45 -16.61 5.83
N THR A 184 1.60 -17.26 5.77
CA THR A 184 2.74 -17.00 6.66
C THR A 184 3.95 -16.56 5.86
N VAL A 185 4.81 -15.79 6.47
CA VAL A 185 6.11 -15.39 5.92
C VAL A 185 7.17 -15.91 6.88
N GLU A 186 8.08 -16.74 6.39
CA GLU A 186 9.18 -17.28 7.18
C GLU A 186 10.31 -16.25 7.35
N GLY A 187 11.04 -16.34 8.47
CA GLY A 187 12.07 -15.39 8.86
C GLY A 187 13.16 -15.18 7.80
N ASP A 188 13.54 -16.21 7.06
CA ASP A 188 14.57 -16.14 6.01
C ASP A 188 14.12 -15.25 4.82
N ALA A 189 12.82 -15.18 4.53
CA ALA A 189 12.27 -14.28 3.51
C ALA A 189 12.30 -12.79 3.94
N LEU A 190 12.62 -12.50 5.21
CA LEU A 190 12.74 -11.15 5.78
C LEU A 190 14.19 -10.67 5.84
N SER A 191 15.16 -11.53 5.51
CA SER A 191 16.61 -11.25 5.55
C SER A 191 17.05 -10.64 4.20
N ILE A 192 16.47 -9.49 3.81
CA ILE A 192 16.82 -8.76 2.59
C ILE A 192 17.47 -7.43 2.97
#